data_3e1b0733affbf4dd239a0b0412127d5f
#
_entry.id   3e1b0733affbf4dd239a0b0412127d5f
#
_cell.length_a   1.000
_cell.length_b   1.000
_cell.length_c   1.000
_cell.angle_alpha   90.00
_cell.angle_beta   90.00
_cell.angle_gamma   90.00
#
_symmetry.space_group_name_H-M   'P 1'
#
loop_
_entity.id
_entity.type
_entity.pdbx_description
1 polymer ?
#
loop_
_entity_poly.entity_id
_entity_poly.type
_entity_poly.pdbx_seq_one_letter_code
_entity_poly.pdbx_strand_id
1 'polypeptide(L)'
;MATLTGDDVLCLTFSGLSKAYRVCGYRAGWVAITGPKKDAASYLEGIHLLASMRLCSNVPAQHAIQTALGGYQSINELIVPGGRLYEQRTLAHKMLNEIDGISCTSADGALYLFPKIDVERFDIPDDEQFALDLLKSQKI
;
A
#
# COMPACT_ATOMS: atom_id res chain seq x y z
N MET A 1 -7.49 -9.04 6.88
CA MET A 1 -7.18 -9.19 8.32
C MET A 1 -8.43 -9.54 9.11
N ALA A 2 -9.52 -8.78 9.01
CA ALA A 2 -10.76 -9.05 9.76
C ALA A 2 -11.33 -10.47 9.60
N THR A 3 -11.06 -11.13 8.50
CA THR A 3 -11.46 -12.54 8.26
C THR A 3 -10.51 -13.57 8.89
N LEU A 4 -9.36 -13.12 9.38
CA LEU A 4 -8.34 -13.97 10.02
C LEU A 4 -8.33 -13.84 11.54
N THR A 5 -9.00 -12.81 12.07
CA THR A 5 -9.17 -12.61 13.51
C THR A 5 -10.46 -13.28 13.96
N GLY A 6 -10.43 -13.86 15.14
CA GLY A 6 -11.67 -14.34 15.80
C GLY A 6 -12.57 -13.17 16.24
N ASP A 7 -13.78 -13.51 16.66
CA ASP A 7 -14.75 -12.54 17.18
C ASP A 7 -14.33 -11.92 18.52
N ASP A 8 -13.27 -12.42 19.14
CA ASP A 8 -12.69 -11.99 20.41
C ASP A 8 -11.61 -10.90 20.22
N VAL A 9 -11.22 -10.59 19.00
CA VAL A 9 -10.19 -9.60 18.69
C VAL A 9 -10.77 -8.36 18.03
N LEU A 10 -10.56 -7.18 18.62
CA LEU A 10 -10.87 -5.91 17.96
C LEU A 10 -9.92 -5.70 16.78
N CYS A 11 -10.47 -5.58 15.59
CA CYS A 11 -9.71 -5.39 14.38
C CYS A 11 -10.14 -4.10 13.66
N LEU A 12 -9.16 -3.24 13.38
CA LEU A 12 -9.34 -2.04 12.57
C LEU A 12 -8.68 -2.26 11.21
N THR A 13 -9.49 -2.37 10.17
CA THR A 13 -9.01 -2.55 8.79
C THR A 13 -9.09 -1.24 8.03
N PHE A 14 -7.94 -0.68 7.70
CA PHE A 14 -7.82 0.55 6.92
C PHE A 14 -7.72 0.22 5.44
N SER A 15 -8.46 0.95 4.60
CA SER A 15 -8.40 0.83 3.16
C SER A 15 -8.75 2.15 2.48
N GLY A 16 -8.59 2.22 1.16
CA GLY A 16 -8.89 3.45 0.43
C GLY A 16 -8.83 3.29 -1.07
N LEU A 17 -9.22 4.35 -1.74
CA LEU A 17 -9.33 4.40 -3.21
C LEU A 17 -7.98 4.56 -3.92
N SER A 18 -6.91 4.92 -3.21
CA SER A 18 -5.66 5.38 -3.81
C SER A 18 -4.92 4.30 -4.61
N LYS A 19 -4.93 3.04 -4.18
CA LYS A 19 -4.09 1.98 -4.74
C LYS A 19 -4.89 1.00 -5.61
N ALA A 20 -5.71 0.15 -5.02
CA ALA A 20 -6.47 -0.85 -5.76
C ALA A 20 -7.38 -0.23 -6.84
N TYR A 21 -7.91 0.95 -6.60
CA TYR A 21 -8.77 1.67 -7.53
C TYR A 21 -8.05 2.73 -8.36
N ARG A 22 -6.76 3.00 -8.09
CA ARG A 22 -5.88 3.93 -8.84
C ARG A 22 -6.38 5.38 -8.93
N VAL A 23 -7.18 5.81 -7.97
CA VAL A 23 -7.71 7.18 -7.89
C VAL A 23 -7.20 7.90 -6.65
N CYS A 24 -5.88 7.95 -6.53
CA CYS A 24 -5.20 8.56 -5.38
C CYS A 24 -5.53 10.06 -5.19
N GLY A 25 -5.90 10.76 -6.27
CA GLY A 25 -6.34 12.15 -6.23
C GLY A 25 -7.69 12.36 -5.55
N TYR A 26 -8.50 11.33 -5.38
CA TYR A 26 -9.79 11.42 -4.69
C TYR A 26 -9.65 11.62 -3.18
N ARG A 27 -8.49 11.32 -2.61
CA ARG A 27 -8.20 11.51 -1.18
C ARG A 27 -9.25 10.90 -0.24
N ALA A 28 -9.77 9.72 -0.56
CA ALA A 28 -10.80 9.03 0.21
C ALA A 28 -10.36 7.63 0.62
N GLY A 29 -10.75 7.25 1.81
CA GLY A 29 -10.53 5.94 2.40
C GLY A 29 -11.52 5.69 3.52
N TRP A 30 -11.44 4.53 4.12
CA TRP A 30 -12.32 4.10 5.20
C TRP A 30 -11.59 3.21 6.19
N VAL A 31 -12.16 3.09 7.37
CA VAL A 31 -11.82 2.07 8.35
C VAL A 31 -13.03 1.21 8.64
N ALA A 32 -12.86 -0.11 8.56
CA ALA A 32 -13.85 -1.06 9.00
C ALA A 32 -13.44 -1.59 10.39
N ILE A 33 -14.38 -1.56 11.34
CA ILE A 33 -14.13 -1.95 12.74
C ILE A 33 -14.94 -3.19 13.04
N THR A 34 -14.26 -4.30 13.31
CA THR A 34 -14.86 -5.61 13.59
C THR A 34 -14.40 -6.13 14.96
N GLY A 35 -15.09 -7.13 15.50
CA GLY A 35 -14.80 -7.71 16.82
C GLY A 35 -15.44 -6.96 18.00
N PRO A 36 -15.04 -7.28 19.25
CA PRO A 36 -15.67 -6.76 20.47
C PRO A 36 -15.28 -5.28 20.67
N LYS A 37 -16.29 -4.41 20.75
CA LYS A 37 -16.12 -2.96 20.84
C LYS A 37 -16.25 -2.43 22.27
N LYS A 38 -16.81 -3.23 23.18
CA LYS A 38 -17.18 -2.79 24.53
C LYS A 38 -15.96 -2.29 25.33
N ASP A 39 -14.90 -3.08 25.33
CA ASP A 39 -13.70 -2.76 26.11
C ASP A 39 -12.79 -1.69 25.48
N ALA A 40 -13.09 -1.33 24.24
CA ALA A 40 -12.40 -0.29 23.48
C ALA A 40 -13.28 0.95 23.21
N ALA A 41 -14.39 1.11 23.93
CA ALA A 41 -15.38 2.15 23.66
C ALA A 41 -14.78 3.56 23.66
N SER A 42 -13.96 3.91 24.63
CA SER A 42 -13.28 5.22 24.72
C SER A 42 -12.29 5.45 23.57
N TYR A 43 -11.58 4.40 23.14
CA TYR A 43 -10.68 4.47 21.99
C TYR A 43 -11.45 4.72 20.70
N LEU A 44 -12.57 4.02 20.50
CA LEU A 44 -13.43 4.21 19.34
C LEU A 44 -14.10 5.57 19.33
N GLU A 45 -14.49 6.08 20.50
CA GLU A 45 -14.96 7.47 20.64
C GLU A 45 -13.88 8.48 20.22
N GLY A 46 -12.64 8.26 20.62
CA GLY A 46 -11.50 9.07 20.18
C GLY A 46 -11.35 9.08 18.65
N ILE A 47 -11.50 7.93 17.98
CA ILE A 47 -11.49 7.84 16.51
C ILE A 47 -12.63 8.66 15.91
N HIS A 48 -13.84 8.56 16.45
CA HIS A 48 -14.99 9.34 15.99
C HIS A 48 -14.79 10.85 16.19
N LEU A 49 -14.21 11.25 17.32
CA LEU A 49 -13.89 12.66 17.57
C LEU A 49 -12.86 13.19 16.57
N LEU A 50 -11.80 12.44 16.29
CA LEU A 50 -10.80 12.82 15.27
C LEU A 50 -11.43 12.94 13.88
N ALA A 51 -12.31 12.02 13.51
CA ALA A 51 -13.04 12.09 12.26
C ALA A 51 -13.95 13.35 12.21
N SER A 52 -14.61 13.66 13.31
CA SER A 52 -15.48 14.85 13.43
C SER A 52 -14.68 16.16 13.38
N MET A 53 -13.49 16.18 13.98
CA MET A 53 -12.58 17.35 13.91
C MET A 53 -12.09 17.64 12.49
N ARG A 54 -12.02 16.62 11.63
CA ARG A 54 -11.71 16.80 10.21
C ARG A 54 -12.83 17.56 9.47
N LEU A 55 -14.06 17.59 10.02
CA LEU A 55 -15.27 18.18 9.43
C LEU A 55 -15.63 17.53 8.08
N CYS A 56 -15.69 18.36 7.03
CA CYS A 56 -16.11 17.92 5.71
C CYS A 56 -14.98 17.21 4.96
N SER A 57 -15.03 15.89 4.88
CA SER A 57 -14.22 15.14 3.93
C SER A 57 -14.66 15.40 2.50
N ASN A 58 -13.87 15.01 1.51
CA ASN A 58 -14.22 15.14 0.10
C ASN A 58 -15.49 14.34 -0.23
N VAL A 59 -16.63 15.01 -0.23
CA VAL A 59 -17.96 14.39 -0.40
C VAL A 59 -18.10 13.66 -1.75
N PRO A 60 -17.70 14.23 -2.91
CA PRO A 60 -17.75 13.50 -4.18
C PRO A 60 -16.96 12.18 -4.13
N ALA A 61 -15.80 12.19 -3.51
CA ALA A 61 -14.97 10.97 -3.38
C ALA A 61 -15.60 9.94 -2.44
N GLN A 62 -16.32 10.36 -1.40
CA GLN A 62 -17.05 9.42 -0.53
C GLN A 62 -18.18 8.72 -1.29
N HIS A 63 -18.90 9.40 -2.15
CA HIS A 63 -19.90 8.78 -3.02
C HIS A 63 -19.27 7.77 -3.99
N ALA A 64 -18.06 8.02 -4.47
CA ALA A 64 -17.33 7.09 -5.32
C ALA A 64 -16.95 5.78 -4.62
N ILE A 65 -16.81 5.76 -3.28
CA ILE A 65 -16.45 4.55 -2.53
C ILE A 65 -17.46 3.44 -2.77
N GLN A 66 -18.75 3.71 -2.72
CA GLN A 66 -19.79 2.70 -2.94
C GLN A 66 -19.71 2.10 -4.35
N THR A 67 -19.53 2.95 -5.36
CA THR A 67 -19.36 2.49 -6.75
C THR A 67 -18.09 1.68 -6.91
N ALA A 68 -16.99 2.10 -6.29
CA ALA A 68 -15.73 1.39 -6.35
C ALA A 68 -15.82 -0.02 -5.72
N LEU A 69 -16.47 -0.12 -4.54
CA LEU A 69 -16.62 -1.39 -3.84
C LEU A 69 -17.61 -2.34 -4.51
N GLY A 70 -18.72 -1.83 -5.05
CA GLY A 70 -19.79 -2.62 -5.67
C GLY A 70 -19.62 -2.82 -7.17
N GLY A 71 -18.70 -2.10 -7.80
CA GLY A 71 -18.48 -2.14 -9.24
C GLY A 71 -17.48 -3.20 -9.70
N TYR A 72 -17.13 -3.12 -10.96
CA TYR A 72 -16.15 -4.00 -11.58
C TYR A 72 -14.76 -3.80 -11.00
N GLN A 73 -14.12 -4.89 -10.58
CA GLN A 73 -12.82 -4.89 -9.91
C GLN A 73 -11.68 -5.07 -10.92
N SER A 74 -11.39 -4.04 -11.70
CA SER A 74 -10.38 -4.07 -12.78
C SER A 74 -8.96 -4.37 -12.27
N ILE A 75 -8.67 -4.24 -10.99
CA ILE A 75 -7.39 -4.64 -10.40
C ILE A 75 -7.13 -6.15 -10.61
N ASN A 76 -8.17 -6.97 -10.61
CA ASN A 76 -8.04 -8.41 -10.75
C ASN A 76 -7.41 -8.83 -12.09
N GLU A 77 -7.60 -8.06 -13.16
CA GLU A 77 -6.97 -8.33 -14.44
C GLU A 77 -5.48 -7.96 -14.47
N LEU A 78 -5.07 -7.05 -13.61
CA LEU A 78 -3.70 -6.54 -13.58
C LEU A 78 -2.75 -7.40 -12.75
N ILE A 79 -3.29 -8.17 -11.79
CA ILE A 79 -2.50 -8.93 -10.82
C ILE A 79 -2.41 -10.43 -11.11
N VAL A 80 -3.02 -10.90 -12.19
CA VAL A 80 -2.94 -12.29 -12.63
C VAL A 80 -1.85 -12.47 -13.70
N PRO A 81 -1.36 -13.70 -13.95
CA PRO A 81 -0.42 -13.98 -15.04
C PRO A 81 -0.90 -13.38 -16.37
N GLY A 82 -0.02 -12.65 -17.05
CA GLY A 82 -0.34 -11.84 -18.23
C GLY A 82 -0.89 -10.45 -17.94
N GLY A 83 -1.25 -10.15 -16.70
CA GLY A 83 -1.64 -8.82 -16.26
C GLY A 83 -0.43 -7.90 -16.07
N ARG A 84 -0.60 -6.62 -16.40
CA ARG A 84 0.50 -5.65 -16.43
C ARG A 84 1.29 -5.58 -15.13
N LEU A 85 0.63 -5.53 -13.96
CA LEU A 85 1.33 -5.41 -12.68
C LEU A 85 2.05 -6.71 -12.32
N TYR A 86 1.47 -7.84 -12.66
CA TYR A 86 2.11 -9.14 -12.47
C TYR A 86 3.40 -9.25 -13.29
N GLU A 87 3.34 -8.93 -14.59
CA GLU A 87 4.50 -8.99 -15.48
C GLU A 87 5.59 -8.00 -15.08
N GLN A 88 5.23 -6.76 -14.74
CA GLN A 88 6.18 -5.75 -14.28
C GLN A 88 6.89 -6.16 -13.00
N ARG A 89 6.16 -6.72 -12.03
CA ARG A 89 6.76 -7.24 -10.79
C ARG A 89 7.74 -8.37 -11.08
N THR A 90 7.34 -9.32 -11.91
CA THR A 90 8.15 -10.50 -12.25
C THR A 90 9.43 -10.08 -12.98
N LEU A 91 9.31 -9.18 -13.93
CA LEU A 91 10.45 -8.65 -14.68
C LEU A 91 11.40 -7.86 -13.77
N ALA A 92 10.89 -6.95 -12.97
CA ALA A 92 11.71 -6.12 -12.09
C ALA A 92 12.44 -6.96 -11.03
N HIS A 93 11.75 -7.94 -10.43
CA HIS A 93 12.38 -8.90 -9.51
C HIS A 93 13.53 -9.66 -10.18
N LYS A 94 13.31 -10.16 -11.39
CA LYS A 94 14.33 -10.87 -12.17
C LYS A 94 15.53 -9.95 -12.44
N MET A 95 15.30 -8.78 -13.00
CA MET A 95 16.36 -7.82 -13.37
C MET A 95 17.20 -7.38 -12.17
N LEU A 96 16.58 -7.15 -11.01
CA LEU A 96 17.31 -6.80 -9.79
C LEU A 96 18.24 -7.93 -9.34
N ASN A 97 17.79 -9.18 -9.39
CA ASN A 97 18.61 -10.33 -8.99
C ASN A 97 19.65 -10.75 -10.05
N GLU A 98 19.62 -10.20 -11.26
CA GLU A 98 20.67 -10.37 -12.27
C GLU A 98 21.87 -9.43 -12.03
N ILE A 99 21.73 -8.43 -11.18
CA ILE A 99 22.81 -7.50 -10.81
C ILE A 99 23.61 -8.12 -9.67
N ASP A 100 24.88 -8.41 -9.95
CA ASP A 100 25.78 -8.99 -8.94
C ASP A 100 26.04 -7.97 -7.80
N GLY A 101 25.75 -8.39 -6.57
CA GLY A 101 25.75 -7.52 -5.38
C GLY A 101 24.39 -6.93 -5.02
N ILE A 102 23.33 -7.27 -5.78
CA ILE A 102 21.94 -6.93 -5.42
C ILE A 102 21.13 -8.20 -5.21
N SER A 103 20.33 -8.24 -4.19
CA SER A 103 19.35 -9.31 -3.95
C SER A 103 17.98 -8.72 -3.58
N CYS A 104 16.93 -9.31 -4.11
CA CYS A 104 15.56 -8.88 -3.85
C CYS A 104 14.66 -10.10 -3.66
N THR A 105 13.87 -10.11 -2.58
CA THR A 105 12.82 -11.12 -2.40
C THR A 105 11.61 -10.79 -3.26
N SER A 106 10.91 -11.82 -3.71
CA SER A 106 9.66 -11.62 -4.45
C SER A 106 8.62 -10.96 -3.56
N ALA A 107 7.91 -9.99 -4.11
CA ALA A 107 6.80 -9.33 -3.42
C ALA A 107 5.49 -10.05 -3.73
N ASP A 108 4.76 -10.44 -2.70
CA ASP A 108 3.43 -11.08 -2.85
C ASP A 108 2.29 -10.06 -2.88
N GLY A 109 2.58 -8.81 -2.57
CA GLY A 109 1.59 -7.75 -2.57
C GLY A 109 2.17 -6.35 -2.67
N ALA A 110 1.29 -5.36 -2.70
CA ALA A 110 1.60 -3.93 -2.84
C ALA A 110 2.30 -3.57 -4.18
N LEU A 111 3.03 -2.46 -4.18
CA LEU A 111 3.63 -1.85 -5.38
C LEU A 111 5.15 -1.72 -5.25
N TYR A 112 5.74 -2.39 -4.27
CA TYR A 112 7.12 -2.16 -3.88
C TYR A 112 7.95 -3.44 -4.00
N LEU A 113 9.17 -3.29 -4.47
CA LEU A 113 10.27 -4.23 -4.27
C LEU A 113 11.24 -3.61 -3.28
N PHE A 114 11.90 -4.44 -2.48
CA PHE A 114 12.84 -3.99 -1.46
C PHE A 114 14.21 -4.65 -1.70
N PRO A 115 15.00 -4.13 -2.65
CA PRO A 115 16.31 -4.69 -2.96
C PRO A 115 17.30 -4.40 -1.83
N LYS A 116 18.07 -5.42 -1.46
CA LYS A 116 19.26 -5.30 -0.62
C LYS A 116 20.47 -5.08 -1.52
N ILE A 117 21.23 -4.04 -1.25
CA ILE A 117 22.44 -3.67 -1.99
C ILE A 117 23.65 -3.99 -1.13
N ASP A 118 24.66 -4.62 -1.70
CA ASP A 118 25.96 -4.83 -1.07
C ASP A 118 26.73 -3.51 -1.04
N VAL A 119 26.67 -2.84 0.10
CA VAL A 119 27.22 -1.49 0.28
C VAL A 119 28.75 -1.46 0.20
N GLU A 120 29.43 -2.57 0.60
CA GLU A 120 30.88 -2.67 0.50
C GLU A 120 31.33 -2.80 -0.97
N ARG A 121 30.61 -3.65 -1.73
CA ARG A 121 30.88 -3.87 -3.14
C ARG A 121 30.70 -2.61 -4.00
N PHE A 122 29.68 -1.83 -3.70
CA PHE A 122 29.35 -0.61 -4.47
C PHE A 122 29.94 0.67 -3.86
N ASP A 123 30.75 0.55 -2.79
CA ASP A 123 31.35 1.70 -2.09
C ASP A 123 30.31 2.75 -1.70
N ILE A 124 29.25 2.30 -1.04
CA ILE A 124 28.13 3.15 -0.59
C ILE A 124 28.26 3.39 0.93
N PRO A 125 28.92 4.47 1.34
CA PRO A 125 29.08 4.81 2.77
C PRO A 125 27.80 5.39 3.39
N ASP A 126 26.89 5.92 2.56
CA ASP A 126 25.71 6.64 2.99
C ASP A 126 24.57 6.45 1.97
N ASP A 127 23.39 6.03 2.43
CA ASP A 127 22.26 5.70 1.57
C ASP A 127 21.54 6.93 1.01
N GLU A 128 21.52 8.05 1.75
CA GLU A 128 20.99 9.33 1.27
C GLU A 128 21.86 9.88 0.13
N GLN A 129 23.17 9.85 0.31
CA GLN A 129 24.10 10.29 -0.74
C GLN A 129 23.99 9.41 -1.97
N PHE A 130 23.88 8.09 -1.81
CA PHE A 130 23.65 7.15 -2.92
C PHE A 130 22.38 7.50 -3.70
N ALA A 131 21.26 7.75 -2.99
CA ALA A 131 20.01 8.13 -3.64
C ALA A 131 20.13 9.45 -4.41
N LEU A 132 20.82 10.45 -3.84
CA LEU A 132 21.07 11.72 -4.49
C LEU A 132 21.95 11.58 -5.73
N ASP A 133 22.98 10.77 -5.68
CA ASP A 133 23.89 10.54 -6.81
C ASP A 133 23.18 9.76 -7.93
N LEU A 134 22.34 8.78 -7.59
CA LEU A 134 21.51 8.06 -8.54
C LEU A 134 20.54 9.03 -9.24
N LEU A 135 19.84 9.87 -8.47
CA LEU A 135 18.94 10.90 -9.01
C LEU A 135 19.69 11.86 -9.96
N LYS A 136 20.86 12.35 -9.56
CA LYS A 136 21.65 13.31 -10.37
C LYS A 136 22.18 12.69 -11.65
N SER A 137 22.69 11.45 -11.58
CA SER A 137 23.34 10.76 -12.68
C SER A 137 22.33 10.14 -13.66
N GLN A 138 21.29 9.51 -13.16
CA GLN A 138 20.32 8.76 -13.97
C GLN A 138 18.99 9.49 -14.16
N LYS A 139 18.73 10.55 -13.38
CA LYS A 139 17.49 11.36 -13.40
C LYS A 139 16.23 10.55 -13.11
N ILE A 140 16.33 9.62 -12.14
CA ILE A 140 15.27 8.73 -11.68
C ILE A 140 15.00 8.93 -10.19
#